data_180ccb956b4025490ba1e0b9c290005e
#
_entry.id   180ccb956b4025490ba1e0b9c290005e
#
_cell.length_a   1.000
_cell.length_b   1.000
_cell.length_c   1.000
_cell.angle_alpha   90.00
_cell.angle_beta   90.00
_cell.angle_gamma   90.00
#
_symmetry.space_group_name_H-M   'P 1'
#
loop_
_entity.id
_entity.type
_entity.pdbx_description
1 polymer ?
#
loop_
_entity_poly.entity_id
_entity_poly.type
_entity_poly.pdbx_seq_one_letter_code
_entity_poly.pdbx_strand_id
1 'polypeptide(L)'
;MMISLGIAGASMLVMAVIFSYILGWANKKFKVEVDPKIEAVIEALPGVNCGGCGYLGCSDYAVAIVMDNDAVNKCTVGGKACAKELARIMGVDVGEMVPMQAIVHCNAPLSSRLGLTQYKGEQRCATAQQVAGVQACTFGCLGFGDCVQACNYDAIHIVDGLARVDYEKCIGCGACAKVCPRGIISIEGFKEEAIPVVACSNKDKAKDAKAACKNACIGCKACTKVSDLFTISDNLSKCNYDDYSARKREEAMKAIEKCPTGCIHFVGTQVE
;
A
#
# COMPACT_ATOMS: atom_id res chain seq x y z
N MET A 1 -35.98 54.42 -2.00
CA MET A 1 -34.76 53.59 -2.14
C MET A 1 -33.92 53.50 -0.86
N MET A 2 -33.63 54.60 -0.15
CA MET A 2 -32.84 54.58 1.09
C MET A 2 -33.57 53.86 2.24
N ILE A 3 -34.89 54.01 2.40
CA ILE A 3 -35.65 53.32 3.47
C ILE A 3 -35.67 51.79 3.27
N SER A 4 -35.81 51.30 2.05
CA SER A 4 -35.78 49.87 1.75
C SER A 4 -34.41 49.25 1.96
N LEU A 5 -33.33 50.00 1.67
CA LEU A 5 -31.97 49.60 1.96
C LEU A 5 -31.69 49.51 3.48
N GLY A 6 -32.23 50.46 4.25
CA GLY A 6 -32.13 50.47 5.70
C GLY A 6 -32.85 49.29 6.37
N ILE A 7 -34.06 48.96 5.88
CA ILE A 7 -34.84 47.81 6.38
C ILE A 7 -34.13 46.49 6.06
N ALA A 8 -33.60 46.35 4.82
CA ALA A 8 -32.83 45.17 4.43
C ALA A 8 -31.55 45.00 5.30
N GLY A 9 -30.79 46.07 5.53
CA GLY A 9 -29.62 46.05 6.37
C GLY A 9 -29.94 45.67 7.83
N ALA A 10 -31.01 46.25 8.39
CA ALA A 10 -31.44 45.93 9.75
C ALA A 10 -31.88 44.48 9.90
N SER A 11 -32.66 43.95 8.91
CA SER A 11 -33.07 42.54 8.93
C SER A 11 -31.90 41.55 8.84
N MET A 12 -30.91 41.85 7.99
CA MET A 12 -29.69 41.01 7.88
C MET A 12 -28.89 41.04 9.20
N LEU A 13 -28.79 42.20 9.85
CA LEU A 13 -28.05 42.31 11.12
C LEU A 13 -28.74 41.54 12.23
N VAL A 14 -30.08 41.63 12.35
CA VAL A 14 -30.87 40.86 13.31
C VAL A 14 -30.69 39.35 13.07
N MET A 15 -30.79 38.90 11.83
CA MET A 15 -30.58 37.48 11.47
C MET A 15 -29.16 37.01 11.82
N ALA A 16 -28.11 37.82 11.51
CA ALA A 16 -26.73 37.50 11.86
C ALA A 16 -26.52 37.33 13.36
N VAL A 17 -27.11 38.21 14.18
CA VAL A 17 -27.03 38.12 15.63
C VAL A 17 -27.76 36.86 16.16
N ILE A 18 -28.94 36.58 15.65
CA ILE A 18 -29.70 35.38 16.04
C ILE A 18 -28.92 34.09 15.68
N PHE A 19 -28.42 33.97 14.45
CA PHE A 19 -27.64 32.80 14.06
C PHE A 19 -26.34 32.66 14.83
N SER A 20 -25.63 33.77 15.10
CA SER A 20 -24.41 33.74 15.91
C SER A 20 -24.69 33.25 17.33
N TYR A 21 -25.80 33.70 17.92
CA TYR A 21 -26.22 33.24 19.25
C TYR A 21 -26.59 31.75 19.28
N ILE A 22 -27.39 31.29 18.29
CA ILE A 22 -27.80 29.89 18.17
C ILE A 22 -26.58 28.99 17.97
N LEU A 23 -25.66 29.38 17.06
CA LEU A 23 -24.43 28.62 16.80
C LEU A 23 -23.52 28.58 18.02
N GLY A 24 -23.34 29.71 18.71
CA GLY A 24 -22.56 29.78 19.94
C GLY A 24 -23.13 28.90 21.06
N TRP A 25 -24.45 28.94 21.23
CA TRP A 25 -25.16 28.09 22.20
C TRP A 25 -25.06 26.61 21.83
N ALA A 26 -25.30 26.25 20.56
CA ALA A 26 -25.17 24.89 20.06
C ALA A 26 -23.74 24.35 20.23
N ASN A 27 -22.72 25.14 19.88
CA ASN A 27 -21.32 24.78 20.06
C ASN A 27 -21.00 24.50 21.55
N LYS A 28 -21.52 25.30 22.48
CA LYS A 28 -21.30 25.09 23.90
C LYS A 28 -22.04 23.84 24.42
N LYS A 29 -23.28 23.60 23.93
CA LYS A 29 -24.12 22.49 24.41
C LYS A 29 -23.73 21.14 23.84
N PHE A 30 -23.21 21.12 22.58
CA PHE A 30 -22.81 19.92 21.87
C PHE A 30 -21.28 19.74 21.81
N LYS A 31 -20.53 20.52 22.61
CA LYS A 31 -19.09 20.34 22.73
C LYS A 31 -18.82 18.94 23.29
N VAL A 32 -18.25 18.08 22.46
CA VAL A 32 -17.72 16.78 22.91
C VAL A 32 -16.37 17.06 23.56
N GLU A 33 -16.21 16.70 24.82
CA GLU A 33 -14.91 16.74 25.49
C GLU A 33 -14.08 15.58 24.94
N VAL A 34 -13.09 15.92 24.14
CA VAL A 34 -12.10 14.97 23.65
C VAL A 34 -11.02 14.81 24.72
N ASP A 35 -10.60 13.58 25.00
CA ASP A 35 -9.50 13.33 25.93
C ASP A 35 -8.25 14.10 25.47
N PRO A 36 -7.61 14.90 26.33
CA PRO A 36 -6.41 15.66 25.99
C PRO A 36 -5.27 14.78 25.42
N LYS A 37 -5.24 13.50 25.80
CA LYS A 37 -4.28 12.54 25.24
C LYS A 37 -4.56 12.25 23.77
N ILE A 38 -5.84 12.19 23.35
CA ILE A 38 -6.19 11.99 21.94
C ILE A 38 -5.70 13.18 21.10
N GLU A 39 -5.89 14.42 21.60
CA GLU A 39 -5.39 15.61 20.91
C GLU A 39 -3.86 15.58 20.76
N ALA A 40 -3.15 15.26 21.85
CA ALA A 40 -1.68 15.15 21.81
C ALA A 40 -1.18 14.06 20.82
N VAL A 41 -1.90 12.93 20.76
CA VAL A 41 -1.59 11.86 19.80
C VAL A 41 -1.88 12.28 18.36
N ILE A 42 -2.98 13.02 18.11
CA ILE A 42 -3.29 13.56 16.77
C ILE A 42 -2.22 14.56 16.31
N GLU A 43 -1.74 15.43 17.18
CA GLU A 43 -0.68 16.39 16.89
C GLU A 43 0.67 15.71 16.58
N ALA A 44 0.97 14.59 17.22
CA ALA A 44 2.17 13.78 16.97
C ALA A 44 2.08 12.97 15.68
N LEU A 45 0.89 12.74 15.14
CA LEU A 45 0.67 12.03 13.88
C LEU A 45 0.86 12.97 12.67
N PRO A 46 1.33 12.47 11.51
CA PRO A 46 1.62 13.32 10.33
C PRO A 46 0.37 13.92 9.65
N GLY A 47 -0.84 13.58 10.04
CA GLY A 47 -2.09 14.16 9.53
C GLY A 47 -2.45 13.81 8.07
N VAL A 48 -1.71 12.89 7.44
CA VAL A 48 -1.86 12.57 6.00
C VAL A 48 -3.14 11.79 5.70
N ASN A 49 -3.75 11.15 6.70
CA ASN A 49 -4.97 10.33 6.56
C ASN A 49 -4.88 9.27 5.44
N CYS A 50 -3.70 8.68 5.23
CA CYS A 50 -3.43 7.75 4.12
C CYS A 50 -4.05 6.36 4.32
N GLY A 51 -4.45 6.01 5.56
CA GLY A 51 -4.99 4.70 5.92
C GLY A 51 -3.96 3.56 5.85
N GLY A 52 -2.66 3.84 5.81
CA GLY A 52 -1.59 2.84 5.79
C GLY A 52 -1.45 2.06 7.09
N CYS A 53 -1.88 2.64 8.20
CA CYS A 53 -1.94 1.99 9.52
C CYS A 53 -3.15 1.04 9.70
N GLY A 54 -4.03 0.94 8.70
CA GLY A 54 -5.25 0.14 8.78
C GLY A 54 -6.49 0.87 9.29
N TYR A 55 -6.36 2.15 9.68
CA TYR A 55 -7.46 3.01 10.11
C TYR A 55 -7.90 3.96 9.01
N LEU A 56 -9.14 4.50 9.10
CA LEU A 56 -9.69 5.42 8.09
C LEU A 56 -8.92 6.74 8.03
N GLY A 57 -8.39 7.19 9.18
CA GLY A 57 -7.63 8.43 9.28
C GLY A 57 -6.73 8.46 10.51
N CYS A 58 -5.93 9.53 10.62
CA CYS A 58 -5.06 9.74 11.77
C CYS A 58 -5.85 9.90 13.08
N SER A 59 -7.03 10.52 13.01
CA SER A 59 -7.92 10.67 14.17
C SER A 59 -8.42 9.33 14.69
N ASP A 60 -8.83 8.42 13.82
CA ASP A 60 -9.31 7.10 14.22
C ASP A 60 -8.20 6.26 14.83
N TYR A 61 -6.98 6.37 14.27
CA TYR A 61 -5.82 5.71 14.85
C TYR A 61 -5.46 6.29 16.21
N ALA A 62 -5.54 7.61 16.40
CA ALA A 62 -5.32 8.25 17.70
C ALA A 62 -6.32 7.77 18.77
N VAL A 63 -7.59 7.66 18.42
CA VAL A 63 -8.62 7.11 19.31
C VAL A 63 -8.30 5.66 19.68
N ALA A 64 -7.92 4.82 18.71
CA ALA A 64 -7.56 3.42 18.97
C ALA A 64 -6.32 3.29 19.89
N ILE A 65 -5.30 4.14 19.71
CA ILE A 65 -4.13 4.16 20.60
C ILE A 65 -4.55 4.48 22.04
N VAL A 66 -5.38 5.50 22.24
CA VAL A 66 -5.71 5.98 23.58
C VAL A 66 -6.77 5.13 24.27
N MET A 67 -7.82 4.73 23.54
CA MET A 67 -8.99 4.03 24.11
C MET A 67 -8.82 2.52 24.11
N ASP A 68 -8.23 1.95 23.04
CA ASP A 68 -8.10 0.50 22.86
C ASP A 68 -6.70 -0.02 23.19
N ASN A 69 -5.76 0.86 23.59
CA ASN A 69 -4.34 0.56 23.80
C ASN A 69 -3.69 -0.12 22.60
N ASP A 70 -4.03 0.33 21.40
CA ASP A 70 -3.45 -0.23 20.19
C ASP A 70 -1.96 0.17 20.05
N ALA A 71 -1.22 -0.60 19.22
CA ALA A 71 0.21 -0.43 19.04
C ALA A 71 0.56 0.95 18.45
N VAL A 72 1.53 1.64 19.04
CA VAL A 72 1.97 3.00 18.66
C VAL A 72 2.87 3.04 17.41
N ASN A 73 3.23 1.89 16.84
CA ASN A 73 4.19 1.73 15.75
C ASN A 73 3.56 1.44 14.37
N LYS A 74 2.24 1.55 14.22
CA LYS A 74 1.55 1.25 12.96
C LYS A 74 1.64 2.36 11.90
N CYS A 75 2.00 3.59 12.28
CA CYS A 75 2.11 4.70 11.32
C CYS A 75 3.35 4.57 10.45
N THR A 76 3.19 4.09 9.20
CA THR A 76 4.30 3.92 8.25
C THR A 76 4.87 5.26 7.77
N VAL A 77 4.02 6.26 7.58
CA VAL A 77 4.40 7.62 7.12
C VAL A 77 5.21 8.35 8.20
N GLY A 78 4.78 8.26 9.47
CA GLY A 78 5.48 8.90 10.59
C GLY A 78 6.77 8.18 10.99
N GLY A 79 6.89 6.90 10.65
CA GLY A 79 8.07 6.09 10.91
C GLY A 79 8.51 6.04 12.38
N LYS A 80 9.79 5.79 12.60
CA LYS A 80 10.37 5.65 13.95
C LYS A 80 10.25 6.90 14.82
N ALA A 81 10.31 8.08 14.22
CA ALA A 81 10.22 9.34 14.97
C ALA A 81 8.83 9.55 15.58
N CYS A 82 7.79 9.36 14.78
CA CYS A 82 6.40 9.44 15.23
C CYS A 82 6.09 8.35 16.27
N ALA A 83 6.50 7.10 16.03
CA ALA A 83 6.29 6.02 16.99
C ALA A 83 6.92 6.28 18.36
N LYS A 84 8.13 6.85 18.40
CA LYS A 84 8.79 7.25 19.65
C LYS A 84 8.01 8.35 20.39
N GLU A 85 7.49 9.33 19.66
CA GLU A 85 6.71 10.41 20.28
C GLU A 85 5.36 9.89 20.81
N LEU A 86 4.67 9.03 20.03
CA LEU A 86 3.45 8.36 20.48
C LEU A 86 3.69 7.49 21.73
N ALA A 87 4.80 6.73 21.75
CA ALA A 87 5.20 5.93 22.89
C ALA A 87 5.47 6.79 24.14
N ARG A 88 6.11 7.96 23.96
CA ARG A 88 6.34 8.93 25.03
C ARG A 88 5.03 9.47 25.61
N ILE A 89 4.06 9.81 24.76
CA ILE A 89 2.74 10.31 25.19
C ILE A 89 1.97 9.24 25.94
N MET A 90 2.03 8.00 25.46
CA MET A 90 1.30 6.87 26.03
C MET A 90 2.02 6.22 27.22
N GLY A 91 3.32 6.48 27.42
CA GLY A 91 4.12 5.85 28.45
C GLY A 91 4.42 4.37 28.19
N VAL A 92 4.49 3.95 26.92
CA VAL A 92 4.74 2.56 26.49
C VAL A 92 6.04 2.45 25.71
N ASP A 93 6.56 1.23 25.53
CA ASP A 93 7.71 0.99 24.67
C ASP A 93 7.26 0.86 23.21
N VAL A 94 8.10 1.35 22.28
CA VAL A 94 7.79 1.34 20.82
C VAL A 94 7.75 -0.09 20.27
N GLY A 95 8.48 -1.01 20.88
CA GLY A 95 8.71 -2.35 20.34
C GLY A 95 9.59 -2.34 19.08
N GLU A 96 9.74 -3.50 18.47
CA GLU A 96 10.51 -3.65 17.23
C GLU A 96 9.72 -3.16 16.03
N MET A 97 10.29 -2.22 15.27
CA MET A 97 9.68 -1.70 14.05
C MET A 97 10.31 -2.33 12.82
N VAL A 98 9.54 -3.10 12.10
CA VAL A 98 9.90 -3.64 10.78
C VAL A 98 9.48 -2.63 9.70
N PRO A 99 10.39 -2.17 8.83
CA PRO A 99 10.04 -1.30 7.71
C PRO A 99 9.03 -2.00 6.79
N MET A 100 7.92 -1.34 6.50
CA MET A 100 6.94 -1.84 5.54
C MET A 100 7.27 -1.31 4.16
N GLN A 101 7.24 -2.18 3.13
CA GLN A 101 7.53 -1.77 1.75
C GLN A 101 6.61 -2.48 0.75
N ALA A 102 6.43 -1.86 -0.43
CA ALA A 102 5.58 -2.42 -1.47
C ALA A 102 6.33 -3.50 -2.27
N ILE A 103 5.64 -4.60 -2.56
CA ILE A 103 6.13 -5.66 -3.44
C ILE A 103 5.21 -5.76 -4.65
N VAL A 104 5.78 -5.78 -5.86
CA VAL A 104 5.05 -6.00 -7.10
C VAL A 104 5.16 -7.48 -7.50
N HIS A 105 4.07 -8.23 -7.41
CA HIS A 105 4.03 -9.65 -7.78
C HIS A 105 3.88 -9.85 -9.29
N CYS A 106 4.79 -9.28 -10.05
CA CYS A 106 4.93 -9.48 -11.49
C CYS A 106 6.38 -9.16 -11.90
N ASN A 107 7.01 -10.06 -12.65
CA ASN A 107 8.33 -9.85 -13.25
C ASN A 107 8.29 -10.12 -14.76
N ALA A 108 7.28 -9.59 -15.44
CA ALA A 108 7.10 -9.74 -16.87
C ALA A 108 7.28 -8.39 -17.58
N PRO A 109 8.52 -8.03 -18.01
CA PRO A 109 8.73 -6.93 -18.94
C PRO A 109 7.99 -7.21 -20.26
N LEU A 110 7.83 -6.20 -21.12
CA LEU A 110 7.09 -6.34 -22.38
C LEU A 110 7.62 -7.50 -23.24
N SER A 111 8.93 -7.73 -23.26
CA SER A 111 9.59 -8.81 -23.99
C SER A 111 9.24 -10.23 -23.52
N SER A 112 8.79 -10.36 -22.27
CA SER A 112 8.40 -11.66 -21.69
C SER A 112 6.90 -11.93 -21.77
N ARG A 113 6.08 -10.96 -22.15
CA ARG A 113 4.62 -11.10 -22.31
C ARG A 113 4.29 -11.64 -23.66
N LEU A 114 3.53 -12.72 -23.69
CA LEU A 114 3.02 -13.32 -24.92
C LEU A 114 1.57 -12.84 -25.15
N GLY A 115 1.15 -12.73 -26.41
CA GLY A 115 -0.21 -12.33 -26.75
C GLY A 115 -0.59 -10.92 -26.29
N LEU A 116 0.34 -9.95 -26.36
CA LEU A 116 0.05 -8.54 -26.18
C LEU A 116 -0.76 -8.02 -27.37
N THR A 117 -1.85 -7.30 -27.07
CA THR A 117 -2.63 -6.56 -28.06
C THR A 117 -2.32 -5.07 -27.96
N GLN A 118 -2.28 -4.37 -29.08
CA GLN A 118 -2.09 -2.92 -29.06
C GLN A 118 -3.35 -2.25 -28.49
N TYR A 119 -3.30 -1.91 -27.21
CA TYR A 119 -4.39 -1.18 -26.55
C TYR A 119 -4.37 0.28 -26.98
N LYS A 120 -5.50 0.77 -27.54
CA LYS A 120 -5.66 2.14 -28.03
C LYS A 120 -6.61 3.00 -27.17
N GLY A 121 -7.05 2.50 -26.04
CA GLY A 121 -7.90 3.22 -25.10
C GLY A 121 -7.15 4.17 -24.18
N GLU A 122 -7.83 4.65 -23.16
CA GLU A 122 -7.25 5.48 -22.12
C GLU A 122 -6.08 4.74 -21.43
N GLN A 123 -4.94 5.39 -21.33
CA GLN A 123 -3.70 4.83 -20.78
C GLN A 123 -3.74 4.76 -19.25
N ARG A 124 -4.71 4.02 -18.71
CA ARG A 124 -4.91 3.76 -17.29
C ARG A 124 -5.17 2.28 -17.04
N CYS A 125 -4.61 1.76 -15.93
CA CYS A 125 -4.82 0.36 -15.55
C CYS A 125 -6.29 0.06 -15.24
N ALA A 126 -6.98 0.97 -14.56
CA ALA A 126 -8.38 0.82 -14.20
C ALA A 126 -9.28 0.67 -15.44
N THR A 127 -9.06 1.47 -16.49
CA THR A 127 -9.83 1.43 -17.73
C THR A 127 -9.44 0.22 -18.57
N ALA A 128 -8.14 -0.05 -18.73
CA ALA A 128 -7.65 -1.18 -19.51
C ALA A 128 -8.06 -2.54 -18.92
N GLN A 129 -8.22 -2.64 -17.60
CA GLN A 129 -8.73 -3.84 -16.93
C GLN A 129 -10.13 -4.24 -17.38
N GLN A 130 -10.96 -3.28 -17.80
CA GLN A 130 -12.32 -3.54 -18.27
C GLN A 130 -12.38 -4.11 -19.69
N VAL A 131 -11.26 -4.05 -20.43
CA VAL A 131 -11.17 -4.52 -21.81
C VAL A 131 -10.56 -5.91 -21.85
N ALA A 132 -11.30 -6.87 -22.40
CA ALA A 132 -10.80 -8.23 -22.58
C ALA A 132 -9.66 -8.26 -23.63
N GLY A 133 -8.65 -9.10 -23.39
CA GLY A 133 -7.61 -9.36 -24.39
C GLY A 133 -6.52 -8.28 -24.53
N VAL A 134 -6.42 -7.32 -23.60
CA VAL A 134 -5.31 -6.35 -23.57
C VAL A 134 -3.95 -7.06 -23.50
N GLN A 135 -3.89 -8.16 -22.75
CA GLN A 135 -2.74 -9.07 -22.70
C GLN A 135 -3.21 -10.48 -22.37
N ALA A 136 -2.42 -11.50 -22.75
CA ALA A 136 -2.78 -12.91 -22.50
C ALA A 136 -2.84 -13.23 -20.99
N CYS A 137 -1.92 -12.70 -20.19
CA CYS A 137 -1.94 -12.88 -18.74
C CYS A 137 -2.98 -11.95 -18.08
N THR A 138 -4.07 -12.51 -17.55
CA THR A 138 -5.12 -11.75 -16.86
C THR A 138 -4.72 -11.30 -15.46
N PHE A 139 -3.65 -11.83 -14.90
CA PHE A 139 -3.15 -11.54 -13.55
C PHE A 139 -1.98 -10.53 -13.53
N GLY A 140 -1.27 -10.34 -14.64
CA GLY A 140 -0.04 -9.59 -14.67
C GLY A 140 -0.22 -8.08 -14.70
N CYS A 141 0.86 -7.34 -14.44
CA CYS A 141 0.88 -5.88 -14.50
C CYS A 141 0.41 -5.38 -15.87
N LEU A 142 -0.45 -4.36 -15.91
CA LEU A 142 -0.89 -3.72 -17.16
C LEU A 142 0.12 -2.68 -17.66
N GLY A 143 0.87 -2.05 -16.75
CA GLY A 143 1.95 -1.13 -17.09
C GLY A 143 1.54 0.30 -17.44
N PHE A 144 0.30 0.71 -17.17
CA PHE A 144 -0.19 2.08 -17.47
C PHE A 144 0.03 3.09 -16.35
N GLY A 145 0.53 2.68 -15.17
CA GLY A 145 1.05 3.61 -14.18
C GLY A 145 0.04 4.22 -13.20
N ASP A 146 -1.15 3.65 -12.99
CA ASP A 146 -2.07 4.14 -11.94
C ASP A 146 -1.39 4.13 -10.55
N CYS A 147 -0.54 3.13 -10.28
CA CYS A 147 0.26 3.03 -9.06
C CYS A 147 1.32 4.14 -8.93
N VAL A 148 1.87 4.61 -10.07
CA VAL A 148 2.83 5.73 -10.11
C VAL A 148 2.11 7.02 -9.76
N GLN A 149 0.95 7.28 -10.36
CA GLN A 149 0.14 8.48 -10.10
C GLN A 149 -0.34 8.55 -8.64
N ALA A 150 -0.57 7.41 -8.01
CA ALA A 150 -0.99 7.33 -6.61
C ALA A 150 0.16 7.46 -5.59
N CYS A 151 1.41 7.42 -6.05
CA CYS A 151 2.57 7.47 -5.17
C CYS A 151 3.03 8.90 -4.92
N ASN A 152 2.83 9.41 -3.69
CA ASN A 152 3.28 10.75 -3.30
C ASN A 152 4.79 10.84 -2.99
N TYR A 153 5.49 9.70 -3.01
CA TYR A 153 6.90 9.60 -2.59
C TYR A 153 7.85 9.32 -3.76
N ASP A 154 7.33 9.31 -4.99
CA ASP A 154 8.12 8.99 -6.19
C ASP A 154 8.89 7.66 -6.04
N ALA A 155 8.26 6.68 -5.38
CA ALA A 155 8.87 5.39 -5.03
C ALA A 155 8.45 4.25 -5.96
N ILE A 156 7.68 4.50 -7.03
CA ILE A 156 7.27 3.46 -7.97
C ILE A 156 7.23 4.04 -9.39
N HIS A 157 7.82 3.32 -10.34
CA HIS A 157 7.96 3.76 -11.72
C HIS A 157 7.57 2.65 -12.68
N ILE A 158 7.20 2.99 -13.93
CA ILE A 158 7.01 2.01 -14.99
C ILE A 158 8.29 1.91 -15.81
N VAL A 159 8.92 0.74 -15.78
CA VAL A 159 10.12 0.42 -16.55
C VAL A 159 9.80 -0.80 -17.43
N ASP A 160 9.96 -0.67 -18.74
CA ASP A 160 9.62 -1.70 -19.73
C ASP A 160 8.20 -2.27 -19.53
N GLY A 161 7.23 -1.37 -19.31
CA GLY A 161 5.82 -1.70 -19.11
C GLY A 161 5.50 -2.40 -17.77
N LEU A 162 6.42 -2.43 -16.83
CA LEU A 162 6.29 -3.09 -15.54
C LEU A 162 6.52 -2.10 -14.39
N ALA A 163 5.66 -2.15 -13.37
CA ALA A 163 5.86 -1.38 -12.16
C ALA A 163 7.08 -1.88 -11.39
N ARG A 164 7.99 -0.96 -11.06
CA ARG A 164 9.20 -1.20 -10.26
C ARG A 164 9.19 -0.27 -9.05
N VAL A 165 9.55 -0.79 -7.89
CA VAL A 165 9.60 -0.06 -6.63
C VAL A 165 11.03 0.38 -6.36
N ASP A 166 11.19 1.65 -6.03
CA ASP A 166 12.40 2.20 -5.43
C ASP A 166 12.31 2.01 -3.91
N TYR A 167 13.09 1.07 -3.41
CA TYR A 167 13.06 0.67 -2.00
C TYR A 167 13.72 1.67 -1.06
N GLU A 168 14.50 2.62 -1.57
CA GLU A 168 15.07 3.73 -0.76
C GLU A 168 14.00 4.78 -0.43
N LYS A 169 13.04 4.98 -1.36
CA LYS A 169 11.97 5.97 -1.22
C LYS A 169 10.67 5.38 -0.69
N CYS A 170 10.47 4.06 -0.80
CA CYS A 170 9.21 3.43 -0.41
C CYS A 170 9.03 3.39 1.10
N ILE A 171 7.93 3.96 1.57
CA ILE A 171 7.55 3.97 3.00
C ILE A 171 6.42 3.00 3.35
N GLY A 172 5.96 2.18 2.40
CA GLY A 172 4.91 1.18 2.65
C GLY A 172 3.51 1.73 2.91
N CYS A 173 3.18 2.94 2.45
CA CYS A 173 1.86 3.57 2.71
C CYS A 173 0.66 2.86 2.05
N GLY A 174 0.89 1.94 1.12
CA GLY A 174 -0.14 1.14 0.47
C GLY A 174 -0.98 1.84 -0.60
N ALA A 175 -0.73 3.10 -0.94
CA ALA A 175 -1.49 3.83 -1.95
C ALA A 175 -1.47 3.12 -3.32
N CYS A 176 -0.30 2.63 -3.74
CA CYS A 176 -0.12 1.87 -4.98
C CYS A 176 -0.88 0.53 -5.00
N ALA A 177 -0.98 -0.14 -3.85
CA ALA A 177 -1.72 -1.40 -3.72
C ALA A 177 -3.23 -1.18 -3.85
N LYS A 178 -3.77 -0.09 -3.25
CA LYS A 178 -5.20 0.26 -3.28
C LYS A 178 -5.71 0.58 -4.69
N VAL A 179 -4.89 1.19 -5.55
CA VAL A 179 -5.29 1.59 -6.91
C VAL A 179 -5.01 0.53 -7.96
N CYS A 180 -4.30 -0.54 -7.63
CA CYS A 180 -3.98 -1.60 -8.57
C CYS A 180 -5.21 -2.46 -8.86
N PRO A 181 -5.81 -2.40 -10.09
CA PRO A 181 -7.05 -3.15 -10.38
C PRO A 181 -6.81 -4.66 -10.45
N ARG A 182 -5.54 -5.10 -10.54
CA ARG A 182 -5.13 -6.50 -10.54
C ARG A 182 -4.74 -7.04 -9.17
N GLY A 183 -4.64 -6.18 -8.14
CA GLY A 183 -4.26 -6.57 -6.79
C GLY A 183 -2.90 -7.27 -6.68
N ILE A 184 -1.95 -6.88 -7.53
CA ILE A 184 -0.62 -7.52 -7.60
C ILE A 184 0.44 -6.82 -6.76
N ILE A 185 0.06 -5.84 -5.97
CA ILE A 185 0.97 -5.12 -5.07
C ILE A 185 0.55 -5.43 -3.64
N SER A 186 1.46 -6.01 -2.87
CA SER A 186 1.29 -6.18 -1.42
C SER A 186 2.22 -5.25 -0.65
N ILE A 187 1.91 -5.04 0.63
CA ILE A 187 2.77 -4.28 1.55
C ILE A 187 3.25 -5.28 2.59
N GLU A 188 4.56 -5.49 2.63
CA GLU A 188 5.18 -6.52 3.47
C GLU A 188 6.26 -5.91 4.37
N GLY A 189 6.52 -6.57 5.50
CA GLY A 189 7.58 -6.19 6.42
C GLY A 189 8.95 -6.67 5.93
N PHE A 190 9.89 -5.75 5.78
CA PHE A 190 11.26 -6.04 5.42
C PHE A 190 12.11 -6.13 6.69
N LYS A 191 12.27 -7.34 7.23
CA LYS A 191 13.16 -7.61 8.38
C LYS A 191 14.64 -7.54 8.00
N GLU A 192 14.92 -7.73 6.71
CA GLU A 192 16.25 -7.70 6.11
C GLU A 192 16.28 -6.68 4.97
N GLU A 193 17.45 -6.25 4.55
CA GLU A 193 17.62 -5.27 3.46
C GLU A 193 17.13 -5.76 2.10
N ALA A 194 17.13 -7.09 1.91
CA ALA A 194 16.58 -7.75 0.75
C ALA A 194 15.82 -9.02 1.13
N ILE A 195 14.63 -9.21 0.55
CA ILE A 195 13.78 -10.38 0.79
C ILE A 195 13.49 -11.13 -0.51
N PRO A 196 13.33 -12.46 -0.49
CA PRO A 196 12.97 -13.24 -1.66
C PRO A 196 11.49 -13.07 -1.97
N VAL A 197 11.17 -12.82 -3.24
CA VAL A 197 9.79 -12.56 -3.68
C VAL A 197 9.41 -13.50 -4.81
N VAL A 198 8.19 -14.03 -4.77
CA VAL A 198 7.55 -14.65 -5.91
C VAL A 198 6.89 -13.55 -6.74
N ALA A 199 7.56 -13.14 -7.81
CA ALA A 199 7.10 -12.06 -8.69
C ALA A 199 6.18 -12.59 -9.78
N CYS A 200 5.11 -13.24 -9.37
CA CYS A 200 4.05 -13.74 -10.24
C CYS A 200 2.73 -13.80 -9.45
N SER A 201 1.62 -13.49 -10.12
CA SER A 201 0.27 -13.61 -9.55
C SER A 201 -0.62 -14.55 -10.36
N ASN A 202 -0.06 -15.20 -11.38
CA ASN A 202 -0.82 -16.08 -12.28
C ASN A 202 -1.19 -17.38 -11.57
N LYS A 203 -2.50 -17.72 -11.56
CA LYS A 203 -3.07 -18.93 -10.96
C LYS A 203 -3.49 -19.98 -11.99
N ASP A 204 -3.25 -19.71 -13.28
CA ASP A 204 -3.57 -20.63 -14.36
C ASP A 204 -2.73 -21.91 -14.25
N LYS A 205 -3.19 -22.98 -14.92
CA LYS A 205 -2.41 -24.19 -15.04
C LYS A 205 -1.09 -23.92 -15.81
N ALA A 206 -0.07 -24.70 -15.54
CA ALA A 206 1.27 -24.53 -16.09
C ALA A 206 1.32 -24.31 -17.61
N LYS A 207 0.47 -24.99 -18.39
CA LYS A 207 0.37 -24.86 -19.84
C LYS A 207 -0.08 -23.45 -20.25
N ASP A 208 -1.16 -22.98 -19.62
CA ASP A 208 -1.77 -21.69 -19.95
C ASP A 208 -0.91 -20.52 -19.43
N ALA A 209 -0.34 -20.67 -18.23
CA ALA A 209 0.61 -19.72 -17.68
C ALA A 209 1.83 -19.51 -18.58
N LYS A 210 2.43 -20.60 -19.11
CA LYS A 210 3.55 -20.54 -20.09
C LYS A 210 3.13 -19.93 -21.42
N ALA A 211 1.91 -20.15 -21.88
CA ALA A 211 1.39 -19.56 -23.11
C ALA A 211 1.19 -18.04 -22.98
N ALA A 212 0.97 -17.54 -21.77
CA ALA A 212 0.74 -16.12 -21.50
C ALA A 212 2.02 -15.34 -21.17
N CYS A 213 3.03 -15.99 -20.53
CA CYS A 213 4.21 -15.28 -20.03
C CYS A 213 5.41 -16.23 -19.87
N LYS A 214 6.59 -15.79 -20.34
CA LYS A 214 7.83 -16.55 -20.18
C LYS A 214 8.29 -16.69 -18.73
N ASN A 215 8.01 -15.68 -17.89
CA ASN A 215 8.42 -15.62 -16.49
C ASN A 215 7.32 -16.09 -15.54
N ALA A 216 6.26 -16.75 -16.02
CA ALA A 216 5.14 -17.16 -15.18
C ALA A 216 5.53 -18.28 -14.20
N CYS A 217 5.05 -18.20 -12.97
CA CYS A 217 5.05 -19.34 -12.05
C CYS A 217 4.18 -20.46 -12.64
N ILE A 218 4.69 -21.68 -12.67
CA ILE A 218 4.01 -22.86 -13.23
C ILE A 218 3.59 -23.87 -12.15
N GLY A 219 3.70 -23.50 -10.89
CA GLY A 219 3.33 -24.38 -9.76
C GLY A 219 4.14 -25.66 -9.66
N CYS A 220 5.38 -25.68 -10.18
CA CYS A 220 6.22 -26.89 -10.32
C CYS A 220 6.73 -27.46 -8.99
N LYS A 221 6.55 -26.76 -7.88
CA LYS A 221 7.00 -27.14 -6.53
C LYS A 221 8.55 -27.26 -6.40
N ALA A 222 9.34 -26.71 -7.32
CA ALA A 222 10.80 -26.78 -7.20
C ALA A 222 11.33 -25.98 -6.00
N CYS A 223 10.75 -24.80 -5.73
CA CYS A 223 11.10 -23.94 -4.59
C CYS A 223 10.75 -24.59 -3.25
N THR A 224 9.58 -25.25 -3.13
CA THR A 224 9.14 -25.87 -1.87
C THR A 224 9.94 -27.13 -1.48
N LYS A 225 10.72 -27.70 -2.42
CA LYS A 225 11.60 -28.85 -2.14
C LYS A 225 12.91 -28.44 -1.50
N VAL A 226 13.25 -27.17 -1.56
CA VAL A 226 14.56 -26.65 -1.09
C VAL A 226 14.45 -25.67 0.07
N SER A 227 13.27 -25.09 0.28
CA SER A 227 13.01 -24.17 1.38
C SER A 227 11.54 -24.25 1.81
N ASP A 228 11.33 -24.21 3.11
CA ASP A 228 10.02 -24.15 3.77
C ASP A 228 9.39 -22.74 3.69
N LEU A 229 10.17 -21.74 3.27
CA LEU A 229 9.67 -20.37 3.01
C LEU A 229 8.59 -20.33 1.92
N PHE A 230 8.60 -21.32 1.02
CA PHE A 230 7.70 -21.31 -0.13
C PHE A 230 6.62 -22.37 0.02
N THR A 231 5.39 -21.96 -0.26
CA THR A 231 4.21 -22.87 -0.32
C THR A 231 3.53 -22.72 -1.67
N ILE A 232 2.81 -23.75 -2.12
CA ILE A 232 2.02 -23.70 -3.36
C ILE A 232 0.54 -23.68 -3.01
N SER A 233 -0.16 -22.67 -3.51
CA SER A 233 -1.61 -22.52 -3.44
C SER A 233 -2.13 -22.06 -4.80
N ASP A 234 -3.18 -22.65 -5.31
CA ASP A 234 -3.81 -22.28 -6.60
C ASP A 234 -2.81 -22.22 -7.78
N ASN A 235 -1.97 -23.24 -7.95
CA ASN A 235 -0.90 -23.32 -8.95
C ASN A 235 0.18 -22.23 -8.84
N LEU A 236 0.18 -21.44 -7.80
CA LEU A 236 1.08 -20.32 -7.57
C LEU A 236 1.93 -20.54 -6.32
N SER A 237 3.22 -20.28 -6.43
CA SER A 237 4.10 -20.21 -5.26
C SER A 237 3.84 -18.94 -4.46
N LYS A 238 3.85 -19.05 -3.14
CA LYS A 238 3.79 -17.94 -2.19
C LYS A 238 4.99 -18.02 -1.27
N CYS A 239 5.55 -16.88 -0.91
CA CYS A 239 6.62 -16.76 0.08
C CYS A 239 6.02 -16.34 1.42
N ASN A 240 6.43 -16.99 2.51
CA ASN A 240 6.13 -16.54 3.86
C ASN A 240 7.20 -15.56 4.31
N TYR A 241 6.89 -14.26 4.26
CA TYR A 241 7.82 -13.18 4.59
C TYR A 241 8.10 -13.10 6.08
N ASP A 242 7.15 -13.51 6.94
CA ASP A 242 7.31 -13.48 8.39
C ASP A 242 8.38 -14.44 8.88
N ASP A 243 8.53 -15.57 8.21
CA ASP A 243 9.52 -16.60 8.53
C ASP A 243 10.90 -16.36 7.90
N TYR A 244 11.02 -15.33 7.04
CA TYR A 244 12.27 -14.99 6.41
C TYR A 244 13.24 -14.28 7.39
N SER A 245 14.47 -14.71 7.38
CA SER A 245 15.60 -14.11 8.12
C SER A 245 16.91 -14.35 7.37
N ALA A 246 17.96 -13.63 7.74
CA ALA A 246 19.29 -13.77 7.14
C ALA A 246 19.80 -15.23 7.14
N ARG A 247 19.42 -16.04 8.14
CA ARG A 247 19.79 -17.46 8.23
C ARG A 247 19.23 -18.31 7.07
N LYS A 248 18.06 -17.93 6.54
CA LYS A 248 17.39 -18.62 5.42
C LYS A 248 17.78 -18.11 4.04
N ARG A 249 18.73 -17.15 3.97
CA ARG A 249 19.16 -16.53 2.69
C ARG A 249 19.70 -17.57 1.70
N GLU A 250 20.53 -18.52 2.15
CA GLU A 250 21.08 -19.58 1.28
C GLU A 250 20.00 -20.50 0.70
N GLU A 251 18.99 -20.84 1.52
CA GLU A 251 17.86 -21.65 1.06
C GLU A 251 17.03 -20.89 0.02
N ALA A 252 16.80 -19.60 0.25
CA ALA A 252 16.12 -18.74 -0.69
C ALA A 252 16.90 -18.63 -2.01
N MET A 253 18.22 -18.46 -1.98
CA MET A 253 19.08 -18.46 -3.17
C MET A 253 18.96 -19.77 -3.96
N LYS A 254 19.02 -20.93 -3.28
CA LYS A 254 18.82 -22.23 -3.93
C LYS A 254 17.44 -22.36 -4.58
N ALA A 255 16.41 -21.77 -3.97
CA ALA A 255 15.06 -21.76 -4.55
C ALA A 255 14.97 -20.87 -5.80
N ILE A 256 15.67 -19.74 -5.81
CA ILE A 256 15.79 -18.84 -6.96
C ILE A 256 16.48 -19.56 -8.13
N GLU A 257 17.63 -20.17 -7.89
CA GLU A 257 18.40 -20.92 -8.89
C GLU A 257 17.60 -22.09 -9.50
N LYS A 258 16.82 -22.79 -8.66
CA LYS A 258 15.99 -23.92 -9.11
C LYS A 258 14.68 -23.49 -9.77
N CYS A 259 14.35 -22.20 -9.79
CA CYS A 259 13.13 -21.73 -10.43
C CYS A 259 13.28 -21.73 -11.96
N PRO A 260 12.57 -22.62 -12.70
CA PRO A 260 12.79 -22.79 -14.15
C PRO A 260 12.32 -21.60 -14.98
N THR A 261 11.55 -20.69 -14.41
CA THR A 261 10.98 -19.52 -15.09
C THR A 261 11.53 -18.20 -14.55
N GLY A 262 12.44 -18.24 -13.57
CA GLY A 262 13.02 -17.04 -12.98
C GLY A 262 11.99 -16.10 -12.32
N CYS A 263 10.85 -16.65 -11.88
CA CYS A 263 9.81 -15.81 -11.23
C CYS A 263 10.08 -15.51 -9.76
N ILE A 264 11.16 -16.06 -9.18
CA ILE A 264 11.58 -15.78 -7.82
C ILE A 264 12.89 -15.00 -7.88
N HIS A 265 12.97 -13.87 -7.17
CA HIS A 265 14.19 -13.07 -7.05
C HIS A 265 14.17 -12.28 -5.74
N PHE A 266 15.29 -11.72 -5.36
CA PHE A 266 15.37 -10.78 -4.24
C PHE A 266 14.87 -9.40 -4.65
N VAL A 267 14.23 -8.70 -3.71
CA VAL A 267 13.87 -7.29 -3.80
C VAL A 267 14.30 -6.58 -2.51
N GLY A 268 14.68 -5.32 -2.61
CA GLY A 268 15.13 -4.51 -1.48
C GLY A 268 16.17 -3.47 -1.88
N THR A 269 16.81 -2.83 -0.90
CA THR A 269 17.81 -1.78 -1.11
C THR A 269 19.18 -2.30 -1.56
N GLN A 270 19.50 -3.57 -1.29
CA GLN A 270 20.76 -4.22 -1.67
C GLN A 270 20.50 -5.41 -2.60
N VAL A 271 19.95 -5.14 -3.77
CA VAL A 271 19.85 -6.12 -4.85
C VAL A 271 20.74 -5.63 -5.98
N GLU A 272 21.97 -6.21 -6.06
CA GLU A 272 22.83 -6.10 -7.26
C GLU A 272 22.31 -6.95 -8.43
#